data_196347a0b83a2d32a69a0899724ce92f
#
_entry.id   196347a0b83a2d32a69a0899724ce92f
#
_cell.length_a   1.000
_cell.length_b   1.000
_cell.length_c   1.000
_cell.angle_alpha   90.00
_cell.angle_beta   90.00
_cell.angle_gamma   90.00
#
_symmetry.space_group_name_H-M   'P 1'
#
loop_
_entity.id
_entity.type
_entity.pdbx_description
1 polymer ?
#
loop_
_entity_poly.entity_id
_entity_poly.type
_entity_poly.pdbx_seq_one_letter_code
_entity_poly.pdbx_strand_id
1 'polypeptide(L)'
;MPRTRPAYAPEFRRQAVELVRSSGRSIPQIADELGVSPQSLRNWVSQRELDRGERSDGLTSDEREELRRLRRENRRLVQERDILKAAAAFFASVPR
;
A
#
# COMPACT_ATOMS: atom_id res chain seq x y z
N MET A 1 11.24 -14.50 17.74
CA MET A 1 10.47 -14.15 16.55
C MET A 1 10.30 -12.66 16.45
N PRO A 2 10.74 -12.02 15.37
CA PRO A 2 10.44 -10.61 15.20
C PRO A 2 8.92 -10.43 15.12
N ARG A 3 8.40 -9.61 15.98
CA ARG A 3 6.99 -9.26 15.91
C ARG A 3 6.80 -8.16 14.88
N THR A 4 5.98 -8.43 13.88
CA THR A 4 5.52 -7.38 13.00
C THR A 4 4.63 -6.47 13.84
N ARG A 5 4.96 -5.19 13.91
CA ARG A 5 4.08 -4.21 14.55
C ARG A 5 2.75 -4.19 13.79
N PRO A 6 1.60 -4.27 14.49
CA PRO A 6 0.33 -4.06 13.82
C PRO A 6 0.34 -2.68 13.13
N ALA A 7 -0.17 -2.64 11.92
CA ALA A 7 -0.35 -1.36 11.24
C ALA A 7 -1.30 -0.49 12.08
N TYR A 8 -1.00 0.80 12.15
CA TYR A 8 -1.88 1.73 12.83
C TYR A 8 -3.25 1.77 12.14
N ALA A 9 -4.31 1.84 12.94
CA ALA A 9 -5.66 1.89 12.42
C ALA A 9 -5.83 3.11 11.49
N PRO A 10 -6.60 2.98 10.41
CA PRO A 10 -6.85 4.12 9.51
C PRO A 10 -7.40 5.35 10.23
N GLU A 11 -8.24 5.15 11.22
CA GLU A 11 -8.79 6.25 12.03
C GLU A 11 -7.71 7.00 12.79
N PHE A 12 -6.79 6.27 13.41
CA PHE A 12 -5.65 6.87 14.11
C PHE A 12 -4.80 7.72 13.17
N ARG A 13 -4.48 7.17 11.99
CA ARG A 13 -3.69 7.89 10.98
C ARG A 13 -4.39 9.17 10.54
N ARG A 14 -5.70 9.09 10.34
CA ARG A 14 -6.52 10.24 9.93
C ARG A 14 -6.50 11.34 10.98
N GLN A 15 -6.67 10.97 12.25
CA GLN A 15 -6.61 11.91 13.36
C GLN A 15 -5.22 12.53 13.51
N ALA A 16 -4.17 11.75 13.32
CA ALA A 16 -2.80 12.24 13.39
C ALA A 16 -2.54 13.29 12.31
N VAL A 17 -2.96 13.04 11.08
CA VAL A 17 -2.84 13.99 9.97
C VAL A 17 -3.64 15.26 10.25
N GLU A 18 -4.85 15.13 10.76
CA GLU A 18 -5.68 16.27 11.09
C GLU A 18 -5.03 17.13 12.16
N LEU A 19 -4.41 16.52 13.14
CA LEU A 19 -3.69 17.23 14.19
C LEU A 19 -2.51 18.04 13.62
N VAL A 20 -1.78 17.48 12.66
CA VAL A 20 -0.71 18.20 11.95
C VAL A 20 -1.28 19.43 11.24
N ARG A 21 -2.39 19.27 10.56
CA ARG A 21 -3.00 20.33 9.75
C ARG A 21 -3.59 21.44 10.59
N SER A 22 -4.15 21.12 11.74
CA SER A 22 -4.91 22.08 12.56
C SER A 22 -4.10 22.74 13.66
N SER A 23 -3.06 22.09 14.16
CA SER A 23 -2.36 22.57 15.36
C SER A 23 -1.27 23.60 15.10
N GLY A 24 -0.76 23.68 13.86
CA GLY A 24 0.41 24.51 13.52
C GLY A 24 1.72 24.04 14.12
N ARG A 25 1.73 22.92 14.83
CA ARG A 25 2.95 22.35 15.40
C ARG A 25 3.70 21.52 14.36
N SER A 26 4.99 21.33 14.59
CA SER A 26 5.82 20.58 13.65
C SER A 26 5.50 19.09 13.67
N ILE A 27 5.78 18.41 12.57
CA ILE A 27 5.62 16.96 12.47
C ILE A 27 6.44 16.23 13.56
N PRO A 28 7.73 16.58 13.81
CA PRO A 28 8.47 15.92 14.88
C PRO A 28 7.82 16.06 16.26
N GLN A 29 7.27 17.21 16.58
CA GLN A 29 6.61 17.42 17.88
C GLN A 29 5.38 16.53 18.03
N ILE A 30 4.54 16.49 17.00
CA ILE A 30 3.31 15.70 17.03
C ILE A 30 3.64 14.21 17.03
N ALA A 31 4.63 13.80 16.24
CA ALA A 31 5.07 12.40 16.21
C ALA A 31 5.54 11.95 17.60
N ASP A 32 6.32 12.78 18.29
CA ASP A 32 6.77 12.48 19.63
C ASP A 32 5.60 12.32 20.61
N GLU A 33 4.63 13.25 20.58
CA GLU A 33 3.46 13.18 21.42
C GLU A 33 2.60 11.95 21.17
N LEU A 34 2.50 11.51 19.92
CA LEU A 34 1.70 10.35 19.54
C LEU A 34 2.46 9.03 19.66
N GLY A 35 3.75 9.07 19.91
CA GLY A 35 4.57 7.86 19.99
C GLY A 35 4.78 7.17 18.64
N VAL A 36 4.79 7.92 17.56
CA VAL A 36 5.03 7.40 16.21
C VAL A 36 6.32 8.00 15.65
N SER A 37 6.89 7.36 14.62
CA SER A 37 8.07 7.92 13.98
C SER A 37 7.70 9.15 13.16
N PRO A 38 8.56 10.19 13.13
CA PRO A 38 8.31 11.34 12.27
C PRO A 38 8.15 10.97 10.80
N GLN A 39 8.89 9.96 10.34
CA GLN A 39 8.80 9.51 8.96
C GLN A 39 7.43 8.91 8.64
N SER A 40 6.89 8.10 9.56
CA SER A 40 5.53 7.56 9.40
C SER A 40 4.51 8.68 9.29
N LEU A 41 4.60 9.66 10.16
CA LEU A 41 3.68 10.79 10.15
C LEU A 41 3.80 11.60 8.85
N ARG A 42 5.03 11.86 8.39
CA ARG A 42 5.25 12.53 7.10
C ARG A 42 4.62 11.76 5.95
N ASN A 43 4.76 10.43 5.96
CA ASN A 43 4.18 9.58 4.93
C ASN A 43 2.64 9.67 4.93
N TRP A 44 2.03 9.68 6.11
CA TRP A 44 0.57 9.81 6.22
C TRP A 44 0.07 11.16 5.73
N VAL A 45 0.79 12.23 6.06
CA VAL A 45 0.45 13.59 5.60
C VAL A 45 0.56 13.66 4.07
N SER A 46 1.66 13.17 3.51
CA SER A 46 1.86 13.14 2.05
C SER A 46 0.77 12.34 1.35
N GLN A 47 0.41 11.18 1.89
CA GLN A 47 -0.65 10.37 1.29
C GLN A 47 -2.01 11.08 1.33
N ARG A 48 -2.28 11.79 2.41
CA ARG A 48 -3.52 12.57 2.51
C ARG A 48 -3.57 13.67 1.48
N GLU A 49 -2.45 14.36 1.27
CA GLU A 49 -2.34 15.41 0.24
C GLU A 49 -2.59 14.83 -1.16
N LEU A 50 -2.02 13.67 -1.45
CA LEU A 50 -2.25 12.98 -2.73
C LEU A 50 -3.73 12.61 -2.89
N ASP A 51 -4.34 12.04 -1.86
CA ASP A 51 -5.73 11.60 -1.89
C ASP A 51 -6.70 12.77 -2.05
N ARG A 52 -6.33 13.94 -1.56
CA ARG A 52 -7.14 15.16 -1.72
C ARG A 52 -6.87 15.90 -3.03
N GLY A 53 -5.94 15.43 -3.83
CA GLY A 53 -5.55 16.11 -5.07
C GLY A 53 -4.70 17.35 -4.85
N GLU A 54 -4.18 17.56 -3.65
CA GLU A 54 -3.28 18.68 -3.32
C GLU A 54 -1.87 18.45 -3.85
N ARG A 55 -1.53 17.21 -4.19
CA ARG A 55 -0.27 16.80 -4.82
C ARG A 55 -0.57 15.81 -5.94
N SER A 56 0.29 15.79 -6.94
CA SER A 56 0.17 14.86 -8.08
C SER A 56 1.46 14.09 -8.37
N ASP A 57 2.43 14.14 -7.47
CA ASP A 57 3.72 13.50 -7.63
C ASP A 57 3.79 12.08 -7.07
N GLY A 58 2.64 11.47 -6.83
CA GLY A 58 2.55 10.10 -6.36
C GLY A 58 1.14 9.53 -6.55
N LEU A 59 0.96 8.30 -6.16
CA LEU A 59 -0.31 7.59 -6.32
C LEU A 59 -1.24 7.87 -5.15
N THR A 60 -2.53 8.00 -5.44
CA THR A 60 -3.56 8.03 -4.42
C THR A 60 -3.69 6.66 -3.75
N SER A 61 -4.37 6.60 -2.60
CA SER A 61 -4.64 5.33 -1.92
C SER A 61 -5.43 4.36 -2.80
N ASP A 62 -6.41 4.87 -3.54
CA ASP A 62 -7.21 4.05 -4.47
C ASP A 62 -6.34 3.49 -5.59
N GLU A 63 -5.47 4.31 -6.16
CA GLU A 63 -4.55 3.87 -7.21
C GLU A 63 -3.56 2.82 -6.70
N ARG A 64 -3.07 2.98 -5.47
CA ARG A 64 -2.19 1.98 -4.83
C ARG A 64 -2.92 0.66 -4.64
N GLU A 65 -4.17 0.70 -4.19
CA GLU A 65 -4.98 -0.50 -4.01
C GLU A 65 -5.24 -1.20 -5.34
N GLU A 66 -5.58 -0.44 -6.37
CA GLU A 66 -5.78 -0.96 -7.72
C GLU A 66 -4.49 -1.60 -8.25
N LEU A 67 -3.36 -0.97 -8.05
CA LEU A 67 -2.06 -1.52 -8.47
C LEU A 67 -1.77 -2.84 -7.76
N ARG A 68 -2.04 -2.94 -6.45
CA ARG A 68 -1.86 -4.18 -5.70
C ARG A 68 -2.77 -5.28 -6.25
N ARG A 69 -4.03 -4.95 -6.52
CA ARG A 69 -5.01 -5.88 -7.09
C ARG A 69 -4.55 -6.40 -8.44
N LEU A 70 -4.13 -5.50 -9.31
CA LEU A 70 -3.67 -5.87 -10.65
C LEU A 70 -2.40 -6.72 -10.62
N ARG A 71 -1.50 -6.44 -9.68
CA ARG A 71 -0.28 -7.24 -9.51
C ARG A 71 -0.62 -8.66 -9.06
N ARG A 72 -1.56 -8.82 -8.12
CA ARG A 72 -2.02 -10.14 -7.69
C ARG A 72 -2.67 -10.90 -8.85
N GLU A 73 -3.54 -10.22 -9.59
CA GLU A 73 -4.21 -10.78 -10.75
C GLU A 73 -3.21 -11.20 -11.82
N ASN A 74 -2.22 -10.36 -12.07
CA ASN A 74 -1.19 -10.68 -13.05
C ASN A 74 -0.40 -11.94 -12.66
N ARG A 75 -0.03 -12.06 -11.38
CA ARG A 75 0.66 -13.27 -10.90
C ARG A 75 -0.21 -14.51 -11.09
N ARG A 76 -1.51 -14.42 -10.77
CA ARG A 76 -2.45 -15.52 -10.95
C ARG A 76 -2.55 -15.94 -12.42
N LEU A 77 -2.71 -14.96 -13.30
CA LEU A 77 -2.83 -15.23 -14.73
C LEU A 77 -1.56 -15.82 -15.32
N VAL A 78 -0.39 -15.37 -14.87
CA VAL A 78 0.90 -15.94 -15.29
C VAL A 78 0.98 -17.41 -14.87
N GLN A 79 0.59 -17.73 -13.63
CA GLN A 79 0.57 -19.11 -13.15
C GLN A 79 -0.39 -19.98 -13.96
N GLU A 80 -1.60 -19.48 -14.22
CA GLU A 80 -2.57 -20.22 -15.05
C GLU A 80 -2.04 -20.47 -16.46
N ARG A 81 -1.41 -19.45 -17.05
CA ARG A 81 -0.79 -19.60 -18.37
C ARG A 81 0.28 -20.69 -18.36
N ASP A 82 1.14 -20.69 -17.34
CA ASP A 82 2.22 -21.64 -17.27
C ASP A 82 1.69 -23.07 -17.05
N ILE A 83 0.65 -23.23 -16.25
CA ILE A 83 -0.01 -24.52 -16.04
C ILE A 83 -0.64 -25.01 -17.35
N LEU A 84 -1.34 -24.13 -18.06
CA LEU A 84 -1.97 -24.50 -19.34
C LEU A 84 -0.92 -24.86 -20.40
N LYS A 85 0.21 -24.14 -20.44
CA LYS A 85 1.32 -24.47 -21.33
C LYS A 85 1.89 -25.85 -21.02
N ALA A 86 2.10 -26.16 -19.75
CA ALA A 86 2.62 -27.44 -19.33
C ALA A 86 1.64 -28.57 -19.67
N ALA A 87 0.35 -28.36 -19.45
CA ALA A 87 -0.68 -29.33 -19.80
C ALA A 87 -0.74 -29.56 -21.30
N ALA A 88 -0.70 -28.49 -22.09
CA ALA A 88 -0.70 -28.61 -23.55
C ALA A 88 0.52 -29.39 -24.06
N ALA A 89 1.70 -29.12 -23.50
CA ALA A 89 2.91 -29.84 -23.85
C ALA A 89 2.82 -31.33 -23.48
N PHE A 90 2.27 -31.62 -22.30
CA PHE A 90 2.05 -32.99 -21.85
C PHE A 90 1.11 -33.73 -22.82
N PHE A 91 -0.05 -33.16 -23.14
CA PHE A 91 -1.00 -33.81 -24.06
C PHE A 91 -0.42 -33.97 -25.46
N ALA A 92 0.38 -33.04 -25.94
CA ALA A 92 1.05 -33.16 -27.23
C ALA A 92 2.10 -34.29 -27.27
N SER A 93 2.66 -34.65 -26.13
CA SER A 93 3.69 -35.71 -26.02
C SER A 93 3.11 -37.10 -25.79
N VAL A 94 1.82 -37.20 -25.50
CA VAL A 94 1.18 -38.50 -25.21
C VAL A 94 1.03 -39.29 -26.51
N PRO A 95 1.50 -40.55 -26.61
CA PRO A 95 1.29 -41.38 -27.80
C PRO A 95 -0.19 -41.66 -28.03
N ARG A 96 -0.58 -41.69 -29.28
CA ARG A 96 -1.93 -42.08 -29.67
C ARG A 96 -2.11 -43.61 -29.62
#